data_3d55bf306588e3d47afc972bb8a5e092
#
_entry.id   3d55bf306588e3d47afc972bb8a5e092
#
_cell.length_a   1.000
_cell.length_b   1.000
_cell.length_c   1.000
_cell.angle_alpha   90.00
_cell.angle_beta   90.00
_cell.angle_gamma   90.00
#
_symmetry.space_group_name_H-M   'P 1'
#
loop_
_entity.id
_entity.type
_entity.pdbx_description
1 polymer ?
#
loop_
_entity_poly.entity_id
_entity_poly.type
_entity_poly.pdbx_seq_one_letter_code
_entity_poly.pdbx_strand_id
1 'polypeptide(L)'
;KKRAFADLHQHLLWGLDDGPDTPKRMHALLRQNARQGVAVICATVHADPRRAPVDWALYQKRLAAANAYCAKHHLPIQILSGSEIMYRDAAPDLLAQGKLLPLGNSRYVLIEFPERIDLASIEGAADSLYRAGYRPILAHVERYRRLIRSPKRAMALREEYGILYQMNCNTVLYPRGLRTRYFVWRMLRERAIDLIASDAHDANARRSEERRVGKECR
;
A
#
# COMPACT_ATOMS: atom_id res chain seq x y z
N LYS A 1 -12.82 17.82 -16.46
CA LYS A 1 -13.08 16.47 -15.89
C LYS A 1 -12.35 16.41 -14.54
N LYS A 2 -13.03 15.99 -13.44
CA LYS A 2 -12.35 15.72 -12.19
C LYS A 2 -11.42 14.51 -12.41
N ARG A 3 -10.15 14.60 -11.99
CA ARG A 3 -9.24 13.45 -12.05
C ARG A 3 -9.72 12.42 -11.03
N ALA A 4 -9.76 11.15 -11.43
CA ALA A 4 -9.98 10.02 -10.54
C ALA A 4 -8.61 9.49 -10.08
N PHE A 5 -8.52 9.07 -8.81
CA PHE A 5 -7.33 8.50 -8.22
C PHE A 5 -7.60 7.04 -7.81
N ALA A 6 -6.54 6.24 -7.80
CA ALA A 6 -6.54 4.92 -7.21
C ALA A 6 -5.64 4.93 -5.97
N ASP A 7 -6.13 4.43 -4.86
CA ASP A 7 -5.37 4.21 -3.64
C ASP A 7 -5.14 2.71 -3.46
N LEU A 8 -3.92 2.28 -3.74
CA LEU A 8 -3.58 0.86 -3.76
C LEU A 8 -3.01 0.34 -2.42
N HIS A 9 -2.98 1.20 -1.38
CA HIS A 9 -2.54 0.85 -0.05
C HIS A 9 -3.37 1.59 1.00
N GLN A 10 -4.40 0.93 1.54
CA GLN A 10 -5.27 1.51 2.56
C GLN A 10 -5.83 0.45 3.50
N HIS A 11 -5.71 0.67 4.82
CA HIS A 11 -6.30 -0.17 5.87
C HIS A 11 -7.74 0.26 6.12
N LEU A 12 -8.63 -0.19 5.23
CA LEU A 12 -9.99 0.31 5.16
C LEU A 12 -10.98 -0.48 6.01
N LEU A 13 -10.83 -1.82 6.06
CA LEU A 13 -11.85 -2.72 6.61
C LEU A 13 -11.75 -2.79 8.14
N TRP A 14 -12.86 -2.52 8.82
CA TRP A 14 -12.87 -2.39 10.28
C TRP A 14 -12.54 -3.66 11.05
N GLY A 15 -11.77 -3.51 12.14
CA GLY A 15 -11.50 -4.57 13.13
C GLY A 15 -10.77 -5.82 12.58
N LEU A 16 -9.98 -5.66 11.53
CA LEU A 16 -9.10 -6.72 11.00
C LEU A 16 -7.64 -6.49 11.38
N ASP A 17 -7.23 -5.23 11.43
CA ASP A 17 -5.88 -4.78 11.78
C ASP A 17 -5.96 -3.46 12.56
N ASP A 18 -4.94 -2.60 12.47
CA ASP A 18 -4.89 -1.29 13.12
C ASP A 18 -5.61 -0.17 12.33
N GLY A 19 -6.38 -0.53 11.30
CA GLY A 19 -7.29 0.36 10.58
C GLY A 19 -8.52 0.74 11.43
N PRO A 20 -9.66 1.12 10.81
CA PRO A 20 -10.88 1.45 11.54
C PRO A 20 -11.31 0.31 12.47
N ASP A 21 -11.72 0.65 13.69
CA ASP A 21 -12.25 -0.33 14.65
C ASP A 21 -13.75 -0.61 14.48
N THR A 22 -14.46 0.31 13.82
CA THR A 22 -15.91 0.26 13.65
C THR A 22 -16.36 0.57 12.23
N PRO A 23 -17.53 0.05 11.79
CA PRO A 23 -18.13 0.42 10.52
C PRO A 23 -18.29 1.93 10.34
N LYS A 24 -18.61 2.65 11.41
CA LYS A 24 -18.80 4.12 11.40
C LYS A 24 -17.52 4.85 11.00
N ARG A 25 -16.34 4.40 11.50
CA ARG A 25 -15.04 4.97 11.13
C ARG A 25 -14.67 4.64 9.70
N MET A 26 -14.88 3.40 9.24
CA MET A 26 -14.73 3.02 7.84
C MET A 26 -15.60 3.89 6.92
N HIS A 27 -16.88 4.09 7.27
CA HIS A 27 -17.78 4.97 6.49
C HIS A 27 -17.28 6.42 6.42
N ALA A 28 -16.68 6.94 7.49
CA ALA A 28 -16.07 8.27 7.49
C ALA A 28 -14.89 8.35 6.52
N LEU A 29 -14.02 7.32 6.52
CA LEU A 29 -12.88 7.21 5.63
C LEU A 29 -13.33 7.11 4.15
N LEU A 30 -14.34 6.29 3.85
CA LEU A 30 -14.91 6.17 2.49
C LEU A 30 -15.47 7.51 1.98
N ARG A 31 -16.22 8.24 2.82
CA ARG A 31 -16.72 9.57 2.45
C ARG A 31 -15.60 10.58 2.20
N GLN A 32 -14.51 10.48 2.97
CA GLN A 32 -13.33 11.32 2.76
C GLN A 32 -12.66 11.01 1.43
N ASN A 33 -12.43 9.72 1.11
CA ASN A 33 -11.87 9.26 -0.15
C ASN A 33 -12.70 9.78 -1.35
N ALA A 34 -14.03 9.65 -1.28
CA ALA A 34 -14.92 10.17 -2.32
C ALA A 34 -14.77 11.69 -2.55
N ARG A 35 -14.67 12.48 -1.46
CA ARG A 35 -14.43 13.94 -1.55
C ARG A 35 -13.09 14.28 -2.19
N GLN A 36 -12.08 13.44 -2.01
CA GLN A 36 -10.75 13.61 -2.61
C GLN A 36 -10.71 13.16 -4.07
N GLY A 37 -11.70 12.42 -4.54
CA GLY A 37 -11.77 11.92 -5.92
C GLY A 37 -11.13 10.54 -6.09
N VAL A 38 -10.94 9.80 -4.99
CA VAL A 38 -10.53 8.39 -5.05
C VAL A 38 -11.68 7.58 -5.64
N ALA A 39 -11.40 6.82 -6.68
CA ALA A 39 -12.37 5.98 -7.40
C ALA A 39 -12.10 4.48 -7.23
N VAL A 40 -10.88 4.11 -6.90
CA VAL A 40 -10.49 2.71 -6.63
C VAL A 40 -9.68 2.66 -5.35
N ILE A 41 -9.97 1.68 -4.49
CA ILE A 41 -9.21 1.40 -3.27
C ILE A 41 -8.86 -0.08 -3.25
N CYS A 42 -7.59 -0.43 -2.98
CA CYS A 42 -7.25 -1.77 -2.53
C CYS A 42 -7.28 -1.78 -0.99
N ALA A 43 -8.15 -2.61 -0.42
CA ALA A 43 -8.25 -2.77 1.03
C ALA A 43 -7.15 -3.73 1.52
N THR A 44 -5.98 -3.18 1.84
CA THR A 44 -4.77 -3.93 2.19
C THR A 44 -4.68 -4.13 3.69
N VAL A 45 -5.18 -5.26 4.18
CA VAL A 45 -5.03 -5.66 5.59
C VAL A 45 -3.61 -6.16 5.84
N HIS A 46 -3.06 -5.89 7.03
CA HIS A 46 -1.79 -6.48 7.45
C HIS A 46 -1.86 -8.01 7.47
N ALA A 47 -0.90 -8.67 6.82
CA ALA A 47 -0.78 -10.11 6.75
C ALA A 47 0.66 -10.54 7.05
N ASP A 48 0.94 -10.96 8.30
CA ASP A 48 2.24 -11.51 8.70
C ASP A 48 2.11 -13.02 8.93
N PRO A 49 2.78 -13.88 8.14
CA PRO A 49 2.74 -15.33 8.30
C PRO A 49 3.21 -15.86 9.68
N ARG A 50 3.89 -15.03 10.47
CA ARG A 50 4.31 -15.37 11.84
C ARG A 50 3.28 -15.00 12.91
N ARG A 51 2.20 -14.32 12.54
CA ARG A 51 1.11 -13.94 13.44
C ARG A 51 -0.11 -14.81 13.18
N ALA A 52 -1.18 -14.56 13.93
CA ALA A 52 -2.46 -15.19 13.65
C ALA A 52 -2.87 -14.92 12.19
N PRO A 53 -3.32 -15.94 11.47
CA PRO A 53 -3.74 -15.79 10.09
C PRO A 53 -4.93 -14.82 10.00
N VAL A 54 -4.99 -14.08 8.91
CA VAL A 54 -6.15 -13.22 8.62
C VAL A 54 -7.39 -14.09 8.45
N ASP A 55 -8.48 -13.75 9.12
CA ASP A 55 -9.80 -14.35 8.87
C ASP A 55 -10.34 -13.86 7.51
N TRP A 56 -10.02 -14.60 6.45
CA TRP A 56 -10.41 -14.23 5.09
C TRP A 56 -11.92 -14.30 4.87
N ALA A 57 -12.66 -15.11 5.61
CA ALA A 57 -14.11 -15.15 5.54
C ALA A 57 -14.71 -13.85 6.09
N LEU A 58 -14.22 -13.40 7.24
CA LEU A 58 -14.60 -12.13 7.82
C LEU A 58 -14.16 -10.93 6.95
N TYR A 59 -12.95 -11.01 6.37
CA TYR A 59 -12.44 -10.02 5.43
C TYR A 59 -13.39 -9.87 4.23
N GLN A 60 -13.77 -10.95 3.56
CA GLN A 60 -14.67 -10.93 2.41
C GLN A 60 -16.05 -10.36 2.78
N LYS A 61 -16.60 -10.73 3.94
CA LYS A 61 -17.85 -10.17 4.45
C LYS A 61 -17.76 -8.64 4.62
N ARG A 62 -16.65 -8.15 5.15
CA ARG A 62 -16.44 -6.70 5.35
C ARG A 62 -16.17 -5.96 4.05
N LEU A 63 -15.43 -6.57 3.13
CA LEU A 63 -15.22 -6.04 1.77
C LEU A 63 -16.55 -5.86 1.02
N ALA A 64 -17.42 -6.90 1.06
CA ALA A 64 -18.75 -6.83 0.48
C ALA A 64 -19.61 -5.73 1.13
N ALA A 65 -19.58 -5.61 2.44
CA ALA A 65 -20.30 -4.57 3.18
C ALA A 65 -19.81 -3.16 2.83
N ALA A 66 -18.50 -2.98 2.65
CA ALA A 66 -17.90 -1.70 2.25
C ALA A 66 -18.34 -1.29 0.82
N ASN A 67 -18.33 -2.22 -0.13
CA ASN A 67 -18.83 -1.98 -1.49
C ASN A 67 -20.34 -1.69 -1.49
N ALA A 68 -21.14 -2.44 -0.72
CA ALA A 68 -22.57 -2.19 -0.56
C ALA A 68 -22.85 -0.80 0.03
N TYR A 69 -22.04 -0.36 0.99
CA TYR A 69 -22.13 1.00 1.52
C TYR A 69 -21.86 2.06 0.45
N CYS A 70 -20.82 1.88 -0.38
CA CYS A 70 -20.52 2.79 -1.48
C CYS A 70 -21.70 2.86 -2.47
N ALA A 71 -22.25 1.72 -2.87
CA ALA A 71 -23.40 1.66 -3.78
C ALA A 71 -24.62 2.36 -3.18
N LYS A 72 -24.98 2.04 -1.93
CA LYS A 72 -26.14 2.65 -1.23
C LYS A 72 -26.04 4.17 -1.11
N HIS A 73 -24.83 4.70 -0.93
CA HIS A 73 -24.60 6.14 -0.73
C HIS A 73 -24.08 6.85 -1.98
N HIS A 74 -24.14 6.20 -3.15
CA HIS A 74 -23.69 6.73 -4.44
C HIS A 74 -22.25 7.28 -4.39
N LEU A 75 -21.37 6.64 -3.60
CA LEU A 75 -19.96 6.97 -3.62
C LEU A 75 -19.31 6.30 -4.85
N PRO A 76 -18.63 7.05 -5.73
CA PRO A 76 -18.04 6.52 -6.95
C PRO A 76 -16.72 5.79 -6.66
N ILE A 77 -16.74 4.82 -5.74
CA ILE A 77 -15.57 4.07 -5.27
C ILE A 77 -15.82 2.59 -5.48
N GLN A 78 -14.88 1.93 -6.14
CA GLN A 78 -14.76 0.47 -6.19
C GLN A 78 -13.69 0.04 -5.19
N ILE A 79 -14.02 -0.94 -4.34
CA ILE A 79 -13.08 -1.48 -3.36
C ILE A 79 -12.68 -2.88 -3.81
N LEU A 80 -11.38 -3.06 -4.02
CA LEU A 80 -10.75 -4.31 -4.40
C LEU A 80 -10.11 -4.97 -3.19
N SER A 81 -9.92 -6.28 -3.25
CA SER A 81 -9.18 -7.04 -2.24
C SER A 81 -7.68 -6.77 -2.30
N GLY A 82 -6.99 -7.03 -1.18
CA GLY A 82 -5.54 -6.96 -1.10
C GLY A 82 -5.02 -7.30 0.29
N SER A 83 -3.73 -7.47 0.41
CA SER A 83 -3.03 -7.54 1.69
C SER A 83 -1.72 -6.78 1.63
N GLU A 84 -1.33 -6.16 2.73
CA GLU A 84 0.04 -5.72 2.98
C GLU A 84 0.78 -6.85 3.67
N ILE A 85 1.69 -7.47 2.94
CA ILE A 85 2.35 -8.71 3.35
C ILE A 85 3.67 -8.39 4.04
N MET A 86 3.78 -8.65 5.35
CA MET A 86 5.08 -8.73 5.99
C MET A 86 5.84 -9.91 5.37
N TYR A 87 6.78 -9.62 4.48
CA TYR A 87 7.43 -10.65 3.69
C TYR A 87 8.17 -11.68 4.55
N ARG A 88 7.97 -12.95 4.18
CA ARG A 88 8.68 -14.13 4.69
C ARG A 88 8.89 -15.10 3.52
N ASP A 89 9.86 -15.98 3.62
CA ASP A 89 10.21 -16.92 2.54
C ASP A 89 9.02 -17.82 2.12
N ALA A 90 8.08 -18.07 3.03
CA ALA A 90 6.85 -18.79 2.72
C ALA A 90 5.80 -17.98 1.94
N ALA A 91 6.02 -16.68 1.71
CA ALA A 91 5.00 -15.81 1.09
C ALA A 91 4.57 -16.26 -0.31
N PRO A 92 5.46 -16.72 -1.22
CA PRO A 92 5.05 -17.19 -2.53
C PRO A 92 4.11 -18.41 -2.45
N ASP A 93 4.39 -19.38 -1.58
CA ASP A 93 3.55 -20.55 -1.39
C ASP A 93 2.20 -20.20 -0.77
N LEU A 94 2.18 -19.28 0.19
CA LEU A 94 0.96 -18.82 0.82
C LEU A 94 0.08 -18.01 -0.16
N LEU A 95 0.67 -17.26 -1.07
CA LEU A 95 -0.03 -16.60 -2.17
C LEU A 95 -0.65 -17.63 -3.12
N ALA A 96 0.10 -18.65 -3.53
CA ALA A 96 -0.40 -19.72 -4.39
C ALA A 96 -1.55 -20.51 -3.73
N GLN A 97 -1.54 -20.64 -2.41
CA GLN A 97 -2.60 -21.28 -1.62
C GLN A 97 -3.80 -20.36 -1.34
N GLY A 98 -3.78 -19.09 -1.75
CA GLY A 98 -4.81 -18.10 -1.43
C GLY A 98 -4.87 -17.70 0.05
N LYS A 99 -3.80 -17.98 0.82
CA LYS A 99 -3.66 -17.59 2.24
C LYS A 99 -3.10 -16.17 2.42
N LEU A 100 -2.58 -15.59 1.36
CA LEU A 100 -2.23 -14.18 1.21
C LEU A 100 -2.87 -13.67 -0.08
N LEU A 101 -3.21 -12.39 -0.15
CA LEU A 101 -3.91 -11.84 -1.30
C LEU A 101 -3.04 -10.85 -2.08
N PRO A 102 -2.98 -10.99 -3.42
CA PRO A 102 -2.47 -9.92 -4.28
C PRO A 102 -3.45 -8.74 -4.31
N LEU A 103 -3.05 -7.64 -4.93
CA LEU A 103 -3.91 -6.47 -5.12
C LEU A 103 -4.98 -6.76 -6.18
N GLY A 104 -6.23 -6.86 -5.78
CA GLY A 104 -7.33 -7.27 -6.65
C GLY A 104 -7.09 -8.63 -7.29
N ASN A 105 -7.52 -8.80 -8.52
CA ASN A 105 -7.28 -10.03 -9.31
C ASN A 105 -6.02 -9.92 -10.17
N SER A 106 -4.97 -9.25 -9.66
CA SER A 106 -3.73 -9.02 -10.38
C SER A 106 -2.60 -9.94 -9.91
N ARG A 107 -1.43 -9.79 -10.51
CA ARG A 107 -0.19 -10.44 -10.04
C ARG A 107 0.63 -9.54 -9.11
N TYR A 108 0.19 -8.33 -8.85
CA TYR A 108 0.90 -7.40 -8.00
C TYR A 108 0.66 -7.71 -6.53
N VAL A 109 1.73 -7.76 -5.76
CA VAL A 109 1.71 -8.04 -4.32
C VAL A 109 2.38 -6.89 -3.57
N LEU A 110 1.70 -6.36 -2.57
CA LEU A 110 2.24 -5.32 -1.71
C LEU A 110 2.98 -6.00 -0.56
N ILE A 111 4.30 -5.77 -0.49
CA ILE A 111 5.17 -6.37 0.53
C ILE A 111 5.80 -5.31 1.40
N GLU A 112 5.97 -5.63 2.68
CA GLU A 112 6.69 -4.81 3.63
C GLU A 112 7.76 -5.60 4.39
N PHE A 113 8.69 -4.88 5.01
CA PHE A 113 9.75 -5.40 5.86
C PHE A 113 9.94 -4.53 7.10
N PRO A 114 10.67 -5.01 8.12
CA PRO A 114 11.15 -4.13 9.18
C PRO A 114 12.05 -3.00 8.63
N GLU A 115 11.96 -1.79 9.18
CA GLU A 115 12.69 -0.60 8.69
C GLU A 115 14.22 -0.77 8.54
N ARG A 116 14.82 -1.70 9.29
CA ARG A 116 16.26 -1.96 9.28
C ARG A 116 16.69 -3.13 8.42
N ILE A 117 15.78 -3.61 7.54
CA ILE A 117 16.07 -4.72 6.64
C ILE A 117 17.33 -4.45 5.81
N ASP A 118 18.11 -5.46 5.51
CA ASP A 118 19.20 -5.39 4.55
C ASP A 118 18.69 -5.47 3.11
N LEU A 119 19.53 -5.06 2.17
CA LEU A 119 19.13 -5.03 0.76
C LEU A 119 19.04 -6.42 0.15
N ALA A 120 19.91 -7.34 0.56
CA ALA A 120 19.92 -8.71 0.06
C ALA A 120 18.59 -9.44 0.37
N SER A 121 17.98 -9.15 1.52
CA SER A 121 16.65 -9.67 1.85
C SER A 121 15.55 -9.15 0.90
N ILE A 122 15.63 -7.88 0.49
CA ILE A 122 14.70 -7.30 -0.48
C ILE A 122 14.94 -7.91 -1.87
N GLU A 123 16.20 -8.07 -2.27
CA GLU A 123 16.63 -8.69 -3.53
C GLU A 123 16.12 -10.14 -3.62
N GLY A 124 16.35 -10.94 -2.57
CA GLY A 124 15.89 -12.33 -2.51
C GLY A 124 14.37 -12.47 -2.53
N ALA A 125 13.65 -11.57 -1.87
CA ALA A 125 12.20 -11.54 -1.89
C ALA A 125 11.66 -11.23 -3.30
N ALA A 126 12.27 -10.27 -4.00
CA ALA A 126 11.87 -9.93 -5.35
C ALA A 126 12.06 -11.12 -6.29
N ASP A 127 13.24 -11.74 -6.28
CA ASP A 127 13.54 -12.89 -7.12
C ASP A 127 12.58 -14.08 -6.84
N SER A 128 12.33 -14.38 -5.57
CA SER A 128 11.41 -15.43 -5.16
C SER A 128 9.98 -15.18 -5.64
N LEU A 129 9.47 -13.97 -5.49
CA LEU A 129 8.13 -13.59 -5.96
C LEU A 129 8.04 -13.62 -7.49
N TYR A 130 9.06 -13.14 -8.21
CA TYR A 130 9.09 -13.20 -9.67
C TYR A 130 9.06 -14.63 -10.20
N ARG A 131 9.84 -15.53 -9.61
CA ARG A 131 9.83 -16.97 -9.96
C ARG A 131 8.47 -17.59 -9.73
N ALA A 132 7.75 -17.16 -8.70
CA ALA A 132 6.38 -17.60 -8.42
C ALA A 132 5.31 -16.90 -9.30
N GLY A 133 5.69 -16.01 -10.22
CA GLY A 133 4.80 -15.33 -11.16
C GLY A 133 4.19 -14.04 -10.64
N TYR A 134 4.59 -13.56 -9.46
CA TYR A 134 4.11 -12.32 -8.87
C TYR A 134 4.99 -11.11 -9.22
N ARG A 135 4.47 -9.92 -9.01
CA ARG A 135 5.15 -8.63 -9.21
C ARG A 135 5.19 -7.87 -7.89
N PRO A 136 6.35 -7.79 -7.22
CA PRO A 136 6.44 -7.12 -5.93
C PRO A 136 6.33 -5.61 -6.03
N ILE A 137 5.52 -5.04 -5.13
CA ILE A 137 5.47 -3.62 -4.83
C ILE A 137 6.00 -3.47 -3.40
N LEU A 138 7.12 -2.77 -3.23
CA LEU A 138 7.68 -2.49 -1.92
C LEU A 138 6.91 -1.30 -1.30
N ALA A 139 6.19 -1.57 -0.21
CA ALA A 139 5.40 -0.59 0.51
C ALA A 139 6.30 0.46 1.17
N HIS A 140 5.83 1.69 1.23
CA HIS A 140 6.42 2.84 1.96
C HIS A 140 7.95 2.84 1.98
N VAL A 141 8.56 2.86 0.77
CA VAL A 141 10.03 2.79 0.58
C VAL A 141 10.82 3.81 1.40
N GLU A 142 10.20 4.90 1.74
CA GLU A 142 10.74 5.96 2.58
C GLU A 142 10.87 5.60 4.07
N ARG A 143 10.46 4.40 4.48
CA ARG A 143 10.68 3.87 5.84
C ARG A 143 11.97 3.06 5.98
N TYR A 144 12.53 2.54 4.87
CA TYR A 144 13.72 1.68 4.93
C TYR A 144 15.00 2.48 5.03
N ARG A 145 15.67 2.36 6.17
CA ARG A 145 16.88 3.15 6.50
C ARG A 145 18.03 2.98 5.49
N ARG A 146 18.16 1.79 4.91
CA ARG A 146 19.19 1.50 3.90
C ARG A 146 18.91 2.24 2.59
N LEU A 147 17.65 2.28 2.15
CA LEU A 147 17.23 2.97 0.93
C LEU A 147 17.34 4.50 1.10
N ILE A 148 16.85 5.04 2.23
CA ILE A 148 16.94 6.49 2.53
C ILE A 148 18.38 6.98 2.52
N ARG A 149 19.33 6.17 3.02
CA ARG A 149 20.76 6.55 3.08
C ARG A 149 21.42 6.59 1.72
N SER A 150 20.94 5.84 0.74
CA SER A 150 21.50 5.76 -0.60
C SER A 150 20.40 5.70 -1.68
N PRO A 151 19.84 6.85 -2.09
CA PRO A 151 18.86 6.89 -3.17
C PRO A 151 19.38 6.26 -4.48
N LYS A 152 20.68 6.43 -4.76
CA LYS A 152 21.31 5.79 -5.93
C LYS A 152 21.20 4.25 -5.88
N ARG A 153 21.47 3.67 -4.71
CA ARG A 153 21.32 2.21 -4.52
C ARG A 153 19.87 1.77 -4.56
N ALA A 154 18.95 2.59 -4.03
CA ALA A 154 17.52 2.32 -4.14
C ALA A 154 17.05 2.26 -5.59
N MET A 155 17.48 3.21 -6.43
CA MET A 155 17.17 3.22 -7.86
C MET A 155 17.75 2.00 -8.58
N ALA A 156 19.03 1.67 -8.32
CA ALA A 156 19.67 0.50 -8.89
C ALA A 156 18.93 -0.80 -8.55
N LEU A 157 18.54 -0.98 -7.28
CA LEU A 157 17.76 -2.13 -6.81
C LEU A 157 16.42 -2.25 -7.56
N ARG A 158 15.72 -1.11 -7.71
CA ARG A 158 14.46 -1.05 -8.45
C ARG A 158 14.63 -1.51 -9.91
N GLU A 159 15.65 -1.03 -10.59
CA GLU A 159 15.93 -1.35 -12.00
C GLU A 159 16.39 -2.79 -12.18
N GLU A 160 17.31 -3.24 -11.34
CA GLU A 160 17.92 -4.56 -11.42
C GLU A 160 16.92 -5.69 -11.14
N TYR A 161 16.06 -5.52 -10.13
CA TYR A 161 15.11 -6.54 -9.70
C TYR A 161 13.65 -6.24 -10.14
N GLY A 162 13.42 -5.15 -10.86
CA GLY A 162 12.08 -4.79 -11.36
C GLY A 162 11.04 -4.53 -10.26
N ILE A 163 11.46 -4.28 -9.03
CA ILE A 163 10.56 -3.99 -7.89
C ILE A 163 9.88 -2.66 -8.11
N LEU A 164 8.56 -2.61 -7.97
CA LEU A 164 7.85 -1.35 -7.94
C LEU A 164 7.92 -0.72 -6.55
N TYR A 165 8.05 0.61 -6.51
CA TYR A 165 8.12 1.36 -5.26
C TYR A 165 6.85 2.14 -4.98
N GLN A 166 6.26 1.90 -3.80
CA GLN A 166 5.17 2.71 -3.27
C GLN A 166 5.72 3.65 -2.18
N MET A 167 5.31 4.91 -2.23
CA MET A 167 5.61 5.94 -1.23
C MET A 167 4.32 6.50 -0.64
N ASN A 168 4.32 6.80 0.65
CA ASN A 168 3.14 7.34 1.34
C ASN A 168 2.89 8.80 0.99
N CYS A 169 1.63 9.15 0.70
CA CYS A 169 1.19 10.53 0.44
C CYS A 169 1.65 11.51 1.51
N ASN A 170 1.53 11.12 2.78
CA ASN A 170 1.90 11.97 3.90
C ASN A 170 3.40 12.28 3.92
N THR A 171 4.25 11.33 3.54
CA THR A 171 5.71 11.55 3.48
C THR A 171 6.08 12.43 2.30
N VAL A 172 5.40 12.31 1.17
CA VAL A 172 5.60 13.21 0.02
C VAL A 172 5.30 14.66 0.40
N LEU A 173 4.20 14.89 1.12
CA LEU A 173 3.75 16.23 1.52
C LEU A 173 4.55 16.79 2.70
N TYR A 174 4.94 15.94 3.65
CA TYR A 174 5.53 16.33 4.94
C TYR A 174 6.74 15.46 5.31
N PRO A 175 7.81 15.45 4.49
CA PRO A 175 8.97 14.61 4.77
C PRO A 175 9.69 15.06 6.04
N ARG A 176 9.83 14.15 7.00
CA ARG A 176 10.45 14.43 8.31
C ARG A 176 11.96 14.22 8.25
N GLY A 177 12.70 15.27 8.57
CA GLY A 177 14.17 15.27 8.61
C GLY A 177 14.82 15.40 7.23
N LEU A 178 16.06 15.92 7.21
CA LEU A 178 16.77 16.29 5.98
C LEU A 178 17.04 15.09 5.05
N ARG A 179 17.34 13.93 5.61
CA ARG A 179 17.64 12.72 4.82
C ARG A 179 16.41 12.22 4.08
N THR A 180 15.27 12.11 4.77
CA THR A 180 14.01 11.69 4.16
C THR A 180 13.56 12.71 3.11
N ARG A 181 13.70 14.02 3.41
CA ARG A 181 13.39 15.09 2.45
C ARG A 181 14.23 14.98 1.18
N TYR A 182 15.54 14.75 1.32
CA TYR A 182 16.43 14.54 0.18
C TYR A 182 16.07 13.26 -0.59
N PHE A 183 15.77 12.16 0.11
CA PHE A 183 15.36 10.91 -0.51
C PHE A 183 14.08 11.09 -1.33
N VAL A 184 13.02 11.64 -0.73
CA VAL A 184 11.73 11.91 -1.41
C VAL A 184 11.95 12.76 -2.66
N TRP A 185 12.64 13.90 -2.50
CA TRP A 185 12.94 14.79 -3.62
C TRP A 185 13.70 14.06 -4.74
N ARG A 186 14.74 13.30 -4.39
CA ARG A 186 15.56 12.57 -5.36
C ARG A 186 14.77 11.51 -6.11
N MET A 187 14.01 10.70 -5.39
CA MET A 187 13.22 9.61 -5.96
C MET A 187 12.13 10.12 -6.90
N LEU A 188 11.45 11.20 -6.53
CA LEU A 188 10.42 11.82 -7.38
C LEU A 188 11.04 12.48 -8.63
N ARG A 189 12.13 13.21 -8.47
CA ARG A 189 12.85 13.85 -9.59
C ARG A 189 13.32 12.85 -10.64
N GLU A 190 13.85 11.72 -10.20
CA GLU A 190 14.35 10.64 -11.07
C GLU A 190 13.23 9.69 -11.54
N ARG A 191 11.97 9.99 -11.20
CA ARG A 191 10.79 9.15 -11.52
C ARG A 191 10.94 7.69 -11.06
N ALA A 192 11.58 7.50 -9.92
CA ALA A 192 11.85 6.20 -9.32
C ALA A 192 10.77 5.76 -8.32
N ILE A 193 9.62 6.42 -8.29
CA ILE A 193 8.43 6.04 -7.53
C ILE A 193 7.33 5.68 -8.52
N ASP A 194 6.79 4.47 -8.38
CA ASP A 194 5.77 3.92 -9.27
C ASP A 194 4.36 4.23 -8.76
N LEU A 195 4.18 4.27 -7.44
CA LEU A 195 2.91 4.43 -6.77
C LEU A 195 3.03 5.40 -5.60
N ILE A 196 2.06 6.29 -5.49
CA ILE A 196 1.84 7.10 -4.28
C ILE A 196 0.48 6.67 -3.72
N ALA A 197 0.45 6.19 -2.47
CA ALA A 197 -0.75 5.70 -1.82
C ALA A 197 -0.89 6.29 -0.42
N SER A 198 -2.08 6.19 0.18
CA SER A 198 -2.32 6.88 1.45
C SER A 198 -1.72 6.18 2.65
N ASP A 199 -1.74 4.86 2.68
CA ASP A 199 -1.51 4.07 3.89
C ASP A 199 -2.45 4.57 5.02
N ALA A 200 -3.70 4.91 4.66
CA ALA A 200 -4.64 5.50 5.59
C ALA A 200 -5.30 4.44 6.46
N HIS A 201 -5.38 4.75 7.78
CA HIS A 201 -5.97 3.89 8.79
C HIS A 201 -7.22 4.52 9.41
N ASP A 202 -7.39 5.82 9.26
CA ASP A 202 -8.55 6.57 9.75
C ASP A 202 -8.76 7.86 8.94
N ALA A 203 -9.86 8.55 9.23
CA ALA A 203 -10.22 9.79 8.54
C ALA A 203 -9.51 11.05 9.08
N ASN A 204 -8.70 10.95 10.14
CA ASN A 204 -8.13 12.11 10.85
C ASN A 204 -6.60 12.11 10.86
N ALA A 205 -5.98 11.18 11.58
CA ALA A 205 -4.54 11.18 11.84
C ALA A 205 -3.71 10.54 10.71
N ARG A 206 -4.14 9.37 10.22
CA ARG A 206 -3.52 8.65 9.08
C ARG A 206 -4.52 8.63 7.91
N ARG A 207 -4.86 9.82 7.43
CA ARG A 207 -5.88 10.04 6.41
C ARG A 207 -5.31 10.00 4.98
N SER A 208 -6.21 9.79 4.03
CA SER A 208 -5.92 9.92 2.60
C SER A 208 -5.60 11.39 2.22
N GLU A 209 -4.58 11.59 1.41
CA GLU A 209 -4.10 12.92 0.97
C GLU A 209 -3.83 12.97 -0.57
N GLU A 210 -4.36 12.03 -1.34
CA GLU A 210 -4.05 11.86 -2.78
C GLU A 210 -4.31 13.12 -3.58
N ARG A 211 -5.39 13.84 -3.27
CA ARG A 211 -5.71 15.09 -3.97
C ARG A 211 -4.66 16.16 -3.76
N ARG A 212 -4.03 16.21 -2.59
CA ARG A 212 -2.95 17.17 -2.30
C ARG A 212 -1.69 16.78 -3.04
N VAL A 213 -1.28 15.52 -2.97
CA VAL A 213 -0.13 14.99 -3.71
C VAL A 213 -0.30 15.23 -5.20
N GLY A 214 -1.47 14.95 -5.77
CA GLY A 214 -1.75 15.19 -7.18
C GLY A 214 -1.66 16.67 -7.62
N LYS A 215 -1.62 17.64 -6.68
CA LYS A 215 -1.36 19.05 -6.96
C LYS A 215 0.12 19.41 -6.84
N GLU A 216 0.82 18.82 -5.87
CA GLU A 216 2.23 19.11 -5.56
C GLU A 216 3.20 18.44 -6.57
N CYS A 217 2.80 17.31 -7.18
CA CYS A 217 3.62 16.56 -8.13
C CYS A 217 3.48 17.06 -9.59
N ARG A 218 2.97 18.26 -9.81
CA ARG A 218 2.94 18.95 -11.11
C ARG A 218 4.07 19.96 -11.14
#